data_0d97c8aec5911662d2b868972020eb20
#
_entry.id   0d97c8aec5911662d2b868972020eb20
#
_cell.length_a   1.000
_cell.length_b   1.000
_cell.length_c   1.000
_cell.angle_alpha   90.00
_cell.angle_beta   90.00
_cell.angle_gamma   90.00
#
_symmetry.space_group_name_H-M   'P 1'
#
loop_
_entity.id
_entity.type
_entity.pdbx_description
1 polymer ?
#
loop_
_entity_poly.entity_id
_entity_poly.type
_entity_poly.pdbx_seq_one_letter_code
_entity_poly.pdbx_strand_id
1 'polypeptide(L)'
;EYLNHRINAPKTTVTVDGYTNDWDDIENTDALFVGSASQAQMTLRAAHDDENVYFLLSRSDYFLQDGDTMTVCIAAGAAADYRVTVGVDGIRSIEYFANGVKQQRLTGGKAAVKVLGTVGNNDDRDEGYVAEIAIPKALVGLTGAKCFKVRPALVNADGSGPIGDTLTGVSAFSTALWPEIVLD
;
A
#
# COMPACT_ATOMS: atom_id res chain seq x y z
N GLU A 1 6.93 -2.60 -15.86
CA GLU A 1 7.67 -3.76 -15.34
C GLU A 1 6.84 -4.63 -14.40
N TYR A 2 5.78 -4.09 -13.80
CA TYR A 2 4.91 -4.84 -12.89
C TYR A 2 3.66 -5.41 -13.54
N LEU A 3 3.51 -5.25 -14.84
CA LEU A 3 2.38 -5.80 -15.59
C LEU A 3 2.39 -7.33 -15.49
N ASN A 4 1.27 -7.91 -15.11
CA ASN A 4 1.10 -9.34 -14.92
C ASN A 4 2.01 -9.98 -13.85
N HIS A 5 2.64 -9.15 -13.01
CA HIS A 5 3.41 -9.67 -11.88
C HIS A 5 2.46 -10.32 -10.86
N ARG A 6 2.93 -11.39 -10.25
CA ARG A 6 2.14 -12.16 -9.27
C ARG A 6 2.95 -12.35 -8.01
N ILE A 7 2.35 -12.06 -6.86
CA ILE A 7 2.95 -12.29 -5.55
C ILE A 7 1.99 -13.08 -4.66
N ASN A 8 2.55 -13.76 -3.66
CA ASN A 8 1.78 -14.52 -2.68
C ASN A 8 1.52 -13.70 -1.42
N ALA A 9 0.32 -13.87 -0.88
CA ALA A 9 -0.04 -13.44 0.46
C ALA A 9 -0.31 -14.69 1.31
N PRO A 10 0.65 -15.12 2.12
CA PRO A 10 0.47 -16.30 2.96
C PRO A 10 -0.65 -16.11 3.99
N LYS A 11 -1.30 -17.22 4.35
CA LYS A 11 -2.35 -17.21 5.38
C LYS A 11 -1.71 -17.20 6.76
N THR A 12 -1.76 -16.05 7.40
CA THR A 12 -1.27 -15.85 8.77
C THR A 12 -1.87 -14.57 9.35
N THR A 13 -2.01 -14.53 10.67
CA THR A 13 -2.46 -13.31 11.35
C THR A 13 -1.27 -12.47 11.74
N VAL A 14 -1.32 -11.18 11.40
CA VAL A 14 -0.28 -10.20 11.71
C VAL A 14 -0.78 -9.29 12.84
N THR A 15 0.09 -9.02 13.80
CA THR A 15 -0.16 -8.01 14.83
C THR A 15 0.21 -6.64 14.28
N VAL A 16 -0.77 -5.75 14.20
CA VAL A 16 -0.58 -4.38 13.69
C VAL A 16 -0.10 -3.50 14.85
N ASP A 17 1.21 -3.39 15.01
CA ASP A 17 1.84 -2.70 16.15
C ASP A 17 2.98 -1.76 15.76
N GLY A 18 3.33 -1.67 14.47
CA GLY A 18 4.42 -0.84 13.96
C GLY A 18 5.78 -1.53 13.97
N TYR A 19 5.87 -2.73 14.50
CA TYR A 19 7.08 -3.54 14.47
C TYR A 19 6.99 -4.58 13.35
N THR A 20 8.08 -4.77 12.62
CA THR A 20 8.10 -5.63 11.43
C THR A 20 8.50 -7.06 11.69
N ASN A 21 8.73 -7.43 12.95
CA ASN A 21 9.20 -8.76 13.33
C ASN A 21 8.25 -9.90 12.93
N ASP A 22 6.95 -9.67 12.92
CA ASP A 22 5.97 -10.66 12.44
C ASP A 22 6.24 -11.05 10.98
N TRP A 23 6.70 -10.08 10.18
CA TRP A 23 6.96 -10.27 8.75
C TRP A 23 8.27 -11.00 8.48
N ASP A 24 9.21 -10.98 9.42
CA ASP A 24 10.46 -11.72 9.31
C ASP A 24 10.21 -13.24 9.35
N ASP A 25 9.17 -13.66 10.06
CA ASP A 25 8.79 -15.06 10.23
C ASP A 25 7.81 -15.55 9.15
N ILE A 26 7.32 -14.67 8.28
CA ILE A 26 6.40 -15.04 7.19
C ILE A 26 7.21 -15.50 5.99
N GLU A 27 7.18 -16.80 5.74
CA GLU A 27 7.82 -17.41 4.56
C GLU A 27 6.99 -17.20 3.30
N ASN A 28 7.64 -17.26 2.15
CA ASN A 28 7.03 -17.24 0.81
C ASN A 28 6.22 -15.98 0.51
N THR A 29 6.53 -14.87 1.14
CA THR A 29 5.97 -13.58 0.77
C THR A 29 6.95 -12.82 -0.12
N ASP A 30 6.48 -12.42 -1.28
CA ASP A 30 7.21 -11.58 -2.22
C ASP A 30 6.91 -10.10 -1.98
N ALA A 31 7.69 -9.23 -2.58
CA ALA A 31 7.47 -7.79 -2.50
C ALA A 31 7.28 -7.15 -3.87
N LEU A 32 6.42 -6.15 -3.93
CA LEU A 32 6.31 -5.22 -5.06
C LEU A 32 7.06 -3.93 -4.72
N PHE A 33 7.72 -3.36 -5.72
CA PHE A 33 8.48 -2.13 -5.59
C PHE A 33 7.94 -1.06 -6.52
N VAL A 34 7.84 0.17 -6.04
CA VAL A 34 7.59 1.35 -6.87
C VAL A 34 8.48 2.50 -6.42
N GLY A 35 8.76 3.42 -7.34
CA GLY A 35 9.58 4.59 -7.05
C GLY A 35 11.03 4.43 -7.47
N SER A 36 11.84 5.37 -7.03
CA SER A 36 13.28 5.40 -7.33
C SER A 36 14.09 5.78 -6.10
N ALA A 37 15.32 5.30 -6.04
CA ALA A 37 16.24 5.61 -4.93
C ALA A 37 16.62 7.09 -4.86
N SER A 38 16.46 7.85 -5.97
CA SER A 38 16.79 9.28 -6.00
C SER A 38 15.70 10.18 -5.46
N GLN A 39 14.49 9.68 -5.31
CA GLN A 39 13.33 10.45 -4.84
C GLN A 39 12.73 9.78 -3.61
N ALA A 40 11.85 8.83 -3.84
CA ALA A 40 11.25 8.02 -2.81
C ALA A 40 10.94 6.64 -3.39
N GLN A 41 10.95 5.64 -2.56
CA GLN A 41 10.73 4.26 -2.94
C GLN A 41 9.85 3.58 -1.92
N MET A 42 8.91 2.75 -2.37
CA MET A 42 8.11 1.93 -1.46
C MET A 42 8.14 0.47 -1.86
N THR A 43 7.99 -0.37 -0.85
CA THR A 43 7.73 -1.80 -1.03
C THR A 43 6.39 -2.16 -0.41
N LEU A 44 5.75 -3.17 -0.98
CA LEU A 44 4.50 -3.73 -0.49
C LEU A 44 4.67 -5.24 -0.34
N ARG A 45 4.37 -5.75 0.84
CA ARG A 45 4.21 -7.18 1.11
C ARG A 45 2.80 -7.41 1.64
N ALA A 46 2.26 -8.61 1.44
CA ALA A 46 0.90 -8.93 1.85
C ALA A 46 0.83 -10.28 2.58
N ALA A 47 -0.11 -10.38 3.49
CA ALA A 47 -0.53 -11.59 4.18
C ALA A 47 -2.05 -11.51 4.38
N HIS A 48 -2.67 -12.59 4.79
CA HIS A 48 -4.11 -12.57 5.08
C HIS A 48 -4.49 -13.62 6.12
N ASP A 49 -5.62 -13.41 6.75
CA ASP A 49 -6.35 -14.42 7.53
C ASP A 49 -7.80 -14.50 7.02
N ASP A 50 -8.67 -15.14 7.77
CA ASP A 50 -10.06 -15.30 7.33
C ASP A 50 -10.83 -13.97 7.24
N GLU A 51 -10.44 -12.96 8.01
CA GLU A 51 -11.17 -11.69 8.10
C GLU A 51 -10.46 -10.53 7.40
N ASN A 52 -9.13 -10.49 7.43
CA ASN A 52 -8.35 -9.34 7.00
C ASN A 52 -7.35 -9.69 5.90
N VAL A 53 -7.04 -8.71 5.10
CA VAL A 53 -5.80 -8.66 4.34
C VAL A 53 -4.85 -7.68 5.05
N TYR A 54 -3.60 -8.08 5.17
CA TYR A 54 -2.54 -7.29 5.81
C TYR A 54 -1.55 -6.82 4.77
N PHE A 55 -1.12 -5.58 4.88
CA PHE A 55 -0.04 -5.04 4.06
C PHE A 55 1.06 -4.48 4.94
N LEU A 56 2.29 -4.78 4.57
CA LEU A 56 3.47 -4.09 5.07
C LEU A 56 3.96 -3.14 3.98
N LEU A 57 3.87 -1.87 4.25
CA LEU A 57 4.28 -0.80 3.34
C LEU A 57 5.53 -0.14 3.92
N SER A 58 6.65 -0.23 3.22
CA SER A 58 7.89 0.40 3.64
C SER A 58 8.26 1.49 2.65
N ARG A 59 8.51 2.69 3.16
CA ARG A 59 8.93 3.84 2.37
C ARG A 59 10.36 4.21 2.72
N SER A 60 11.21 4.31 1.70
CA SER A 60 12.55 4.90 1.80
C SER A 60 12.48 6.32 1.26
N ASP A 61 12.81 7.30 2.10
CA ASP A 61 12.72 8.71 1.77
C ASP A 61 13.66 9.50 2.67
N TYR A 62 14.60 10.22 2.07
CA TYR A 62 15.60 10.96 2.84
C TYR A 62 15.07 12.24 3.48
N PHE A 63 13.95 12.77 2.99
CA PHE A 63 13.39 14.04 3.46
C PHE A 63 11.89 13.90 3.62
N LEU A 64 11.47 13.39 4.78
CA LEU A 64 10.06 13.11 5.07
C LEU A 64 9.26 14.40 5.26
N GLN A 65 8.14 14.47 4.57
CA GLN A 65 7.14 15.52 4.68
C GLN A 65 5.78 14.92 5.03
N ASP A 66 4.90 15.74 5.59
CA ASP A 66 3.54 15.28 5.94
C ASP A 66 2.73 14.79 4.74
N GLY A 67 3.01 15.34 3.55
CA GLY A 67 2.36 14.93 2.29
C GLY A 67 2.94 13.67 1.65
N ASP A 68 3.95 13.03 2.24
CA ASP A 68 4.55 11.81 1.72
C ASP A 68 3.67 10.60 2.02
N THR A 69 2.87 10.20 1.04
CA THR A 69 1.88 9.14 1.19
C THR A 69 2.20 7.91 0.36
N MET A 70 1.63 6.79 0.78
CA MET A 70 1.59 5.54 0.02
C MET A 70 0.13 5.14 -0.17
N THR A 71 -0.20 4.63 -1.35
CA THR A 71 -1.55 4.17 -1.67
C THR A 71 -1.51 2.72 -2.14
N VAL A 72 -2.45 1.93 -1.66
CA VAL A 72 -2.71 0.60 -2.17
C VAL A 72 -4.07 0.61 -2.84
N CYS A 73 -4.11 0.40 -4.15
CA CYS A 73 -5.34 0.22 -4.89
C CYS A 73 -5.65 -1.28 -4.96
N ILE A 74 -6.85 -1.67 -4.59
CA ILE A 74 -7.30 -3.07 -4.49
C ILE A 74 -8.48 -3.27 -5.41
N ALA A 75 -8.39 -4.24 -6.32
CA ALA A 75 -9.47 -4.56 -7.24
C ALA A 75 -9.76 -6.06 -7.25
N ALA A 76 -10.93 -6.46 -6.77
CA ALA A 76 -11.42 -7.84 -6.82
C ALA A 76 -12.14 -8.14 -8.13
N GLY A 77 -12.58 -7.14 -8.88
CA GLY A 77 -13.30 -7.25 -10.15
C GLY A 77 -12.92 -6.15 -11.12
N ALA A 78 -13.47 -6.22 -12.32
CA ALA A 78 -13.24 -5.21 -13.34
C ALA A 78 -13.97 -3.89 -13.02
N ALA A 79 -13.38 -2.77 -13.43
CA ALA A 79 -13.97 -1.44 -13.39
C ALA A 79 -14.28 -0.89 -11.99
N ALA A 80 -13.83 -1.55 -10.93
CA ALA A 80 -14.02 -1.07 -9.55
C ALA A 80 -12.76 -1.31 -8.74
N ASP A 81 -12.37 -0.34 -7.94
CA ASP A 81 -11.22 -0.47 -7.04
C ASP A 81 -11.45 0.29 -5.73
N TYR A 82 -10.70 -0.13 -4.72
CA TYR A 82 -10.65 0.50 -3.41
C TYR A 82 -9.25 1.06 -3.21
N ARG A 83 -9.14 2.30 -2.74
CA ARG A 83 -7.86 2.98 -2.55
C ARG A 83 -7.64 3.26 -1.08
N VAL A 84 -6.64 2.64 -0.50
CA VAL A 84 -6.20 2.85 0.87
C VAL A 84 -4.97 3.73 0.85
N THR A 85 -5.07 4.93 1.38
CA THR A 85 -3.96 5.88 1.46
C THR A 85 -3.49 6.00 2.90
N VAL A 86 -2.19 5.84 3.09
CA VAL A 86 -1.52 6.00 4.39
C VAL A 86 -0.50 7.12 4.33
N GLY A 87 -0.28 7.74 5.46
CA GLY A 87 0.77 8.73 5.68
C GLY A 87 1.51 8.42 6.97
N VAL A 88 2.33 9.37 7.42
CA VAL A 88 3.13 9.23 8.65
C VAL A 88 2.29 9.08 9.92
N ASP A 89 1.01 9.37 9.85
CA ASP A 89 0.04 9.34 10.97
C ASP A 89 -0.95 8.15 10.90
N GLY A 90 -0.83 7.28 9.89
CA GLY A 90 -1.72 6.13 9.72
C GLY A 90 -2.58 6.19 8.46
N ILE A 91 -3.74 5.53 8.48
CA ILE A 91 -4.69 5.56 7.37
C ILE A 91 -5.33 6.94 7.27
N ARG A 92 -5.16 7.57 6.12
CA ARG A 92 -5.75 8.89 5.82
C ARG A 92 -7.09 8.77 5.11
N SER A 93 -7.25 7.76 4.23
CA SER A 93 -8.51 7.55 3.53
C SER A 93 -8.61 6.11 3.01
N ILE A 94 -9.84 5.64 2.92
CA ILE A 94 -10.24 4.45 2.16
C ILE A 94 -11.37 4.90 1.26
N GLU A 95 -11.19 4.76 -0.05
CA GLU A 95 -12.14 5.27 -1.03
C GLU A 95 -12.51 4.20 -2.04
N TYR A 96 -13.80 4.11 -2.35
CA TYR A 96 -14.31 3.23 -3.41
C TYR A 96 -14.44 4.00 -4.71
N PHE A 97 -13.89 3.44 -5.78
CA PHE A 97 -13.95 3.98 -7.14
C PHE A 97 -14.64 3.00 -8.07
N ALA A 98 -15.47 3.53 -8.97
CA ALA A 98 -16.06 2.76 -10.06
C ALA A 98 -15.77 3.49 -11.37
N ASN A 99 -15.23 2.78 -12.36
CA ASN A 99 -14.82 3.34 -13.66
C ASN A 99 -13.88 4.56 -13.51
N GLY A 100 -13.00 4.55 -12.50
CA GLY A 100 -12.08 5.64 -12.23
C GLY A 100 -12.69 6.86 -11.57
N VAL A 101 -13.95 6.80 -11.17
CA VAL A 101 -14.66 7.90 -10.50
C VAL A 101 -14.92 7.55 -9.04
N LYS A 102 -14.50 8.43 -8.13
CA LYS A 102 -14.75 8.26 -6.70
C LYS A 102 -16.26 8.21 -6.42
N GLN A 103 -16.69 7.17 -5.75
CA GLN A 103 -18.09 6.96 -5.38
C GLN A 103 -18.34 7.22 -3.90
N GLN A 104 -17.45 6.76 -3.02
CA GLN A 104 -17.71 6.72 -1.60
C GLN A 104 -16.41 6.72 -0.82
N ARG A 105 -16.42 7.39 0.33
CA ARG A 105 -15.39 7.26 1.35
C ARG A 105 -15.84 6.25 2.39
N LEU A 106 -14.94 5.34 2.77
CA LEU A 106 -15.20 4.28 3.71
C LEU A 106 -14.40 4.51 4.98
N THR A 107 -14.87 3.94 6.09
CA THR A 107 -14.15 3.93 7.37
C THR A 107 -13.94 2.50 7.82
N GLY A 108 -12.80 2.23 8.42
CA GLY A 108 -12.44 0.90 8.92
C GLY A 108 -10.94 0.66 8.78
N GLY A 109 -10.56 -0.58 9.02
CA GLY A 109 -9.16 -0.96 9.02
C GLY A 109 -8.40 -0.47 10.25
N LYS A 110 -7.17 -0.93 10.35
CA LYS A 110 -6.21 -0.53 11.39
C LYS A 110 -4.87 -0.27 10.75
N ALA A 111 -4.13 0.68 11.32
CA ALA A 111 -2.76 0.94 10.91
C ALA A 111 -1.90 1.25 12.13
N ALA A 112 -0.63 0.85 12.03
CA ALA A 112 0.42 1.30 12.93
C ALA A 112 1.61 1.74 12.07
N VAL A 113 2.14 2.91 12.38
CA VAL A 113 3.23 3.52 11.61
C VAL A 113 4.41 3.75 12.52
N LYS A 114 5.59 3.42 12.02
CA LYS A 114 6.87 3.76 12.64
C LYS A 114 7.64 4.68 11.73
N VAL A 115 7.85 5.91 12.17
CA VAL A 115 8.64 6.92 11.45
C VAL A 115 10.11 6.79 11.85
N LEU A 116 10.97 6.73 10.84
CA LEU A 116 12.43 6.63 11.00
C LEU A 116 13.07 7.92 10.50
N GLY A 117 12.90 8.98 11.26
CA GLY A 117 13.38 10.32 10.94
C GLY A 117 12.50 11.42 11.53
N THR A 118 12.64 12.62 11.00
CA THR A 118 11.92 13.83 11.46
C THR A 118 11.08 14.41 10.33
N VAL A 119 9.77 14.34 10.48
CA VAL A 119 8.84 14.85 9.48
C VAL A 119 8.91 16.38 9.42
N GLY A 120 9.03 16.94 8.22
CA GLY A 120 9.04 18.38 8.00
C GLY A 120 10.37 19.07 8.24
N ASN A 121 11.42 18.34 8.53
CA ASN A 121 12.76 18.88 8.71
C ASN A 121 13.72 18.35 7.64
N ASN A 122 14.13 19.20 6.71
CA ASN A 122 15.05 18.81 5.65
C ASN A 122 16.52 19.08 5.99
N ASP A 123 16.83 19.50 7.22
CA ASP A 123 18.19 19.69 7.68
C ASP A 123 18.85 18.38 8.15
N ASP A 124 18.06 17.37 8.44
CA ASP A 124 18.53 16.01 8.72
C ASP A 124 18.13 15.05 7.60
N ARG A 125 18.73 13.88 7.59
CA ARG A 125 18.48 12.84 6.61
C ARG A 125 17.70 11.72 7.25
N ASP A 126 16.52 11.43 6.68
CA ASP A 126 15.62 10.40 7.16
C ASP A 126 15.89 9.06 6.49
N GLU A 127 15.36 7.99 7.07
CA GLU A 127 15.31 6.68 6.42
C GLU A 127 13.98 6.47 5.71
N GLY A 128 12.89 6.91 6.30
CA GLY A 128 11.55 6.75 5.80
C GLY A 128 10.54 6.40 6.88
N TYR A 129 9.51 5.66 6.52
CA TYR A 129 8.58 5.11 7.49
C TYR A 129 8.01 3.78 7.04
N VAL A 130 7.52 3.01 8.01
CA VAL A 130 6.90 1.71 7.79
C VAL A 130 5.47 1.77 8.30
N ALA A 131 4.53 1.28 7.50
CA ALA A 131 3.12 1.17 7.87
C ALA A 131 2.69 -0.29 7.79
N GLU A 132 2.19 -0.83 8.90
CA GLU A 132 1.44 -2.07 8.90
C GLU A 132 -0.03 -1.73 8.88
N ILE A 133 -0.78 -2.34 7.97
CA ILE A 133 -2.23 -2.13 7.89
C ILE A 133 -2.98 -3.45 7.84
N ALA A 134 -4.13 -3.47 8.49
CA ALA A 134 -5.09 -4.56 8.41
C ALA A 134 -6.40 -4.01 7.83
N ILE A 135 -6.82 -4.55 6.70
CA ILE A 135 -8.04 -4.13 6.02
C ILE A 135 -9.02 -5.29 6.02
N PRO A 136 -10.23 -5.11 6.60
CA PRO A 136 -11.25 -6.15 6.53
C PRO A 136 -11.57 -6.52 5.07
N LYS A 137 -11.53 -7.80 4.75
CA LYS A 137 -11.87 -8.30 3.41
C LYS A 137 -13.27 -7.85 2.98
N ALA A 138 -14.21 -7.83 3.93
CA ALA A 138 -15.58 -7.39 3.67
C ALA A 138 -15.69 -5.91 3.28
N LEU A 139 -14.74 -5.08 3.71
CA LEU A 139 -14.73 -3.64 3.41
C LEU A 139 -14.33 -3.35 1.96
N VAL A 140 -13.47 -4.19 1.40
CA VAL A 140 -12.85 -3.97 0.09
C VAL A 140 -13.23 -5.05 -0.94
N GLY A 141 -14.35 -5.72 -0.73
CA GLY A 141 -14.90 -6.69 -1.69
C GLY A 141 -14.09 -7.97 -1.84
N LEU A 142 -13.31 -8.37 -0.83
CA LEU A 142 -12.44 -9.54 -0.90
C LEU A 142 -12.97 -10.77 -0.15
N THR A 143 -14.19 -10.73 0.38
CA THR A 143 -14.78 -11.89 1.06
C THR A 143 -14.87 -13.07 0.09
N GLY A 144 -14.24 -14.18 0.45
CA GLY A 144 -14.20 -15.39 -0.38
C GLY A 144 -13.30 -15.30 -1.62
N ALA A 145 -12.59 -14.19 -1.81
CA ALA A 145 -11.66 -14.04 -2.92
C ALA A 145 -10.43 -14.93 -2.73
N LYS A 146 -9.93 -15.51 -3.83
CA LYS A 146 -8.69 -16.29 -3.86
C LYS A 146 -7.50 -15.51 -4.40
N CYS A 147 -7.79 -14.41 -5.07
CA CYS A 147 -6.79 -13.48 -5.59
C CYS A 147 -7.44 -12.11 -5.80
N PHE A 148 -6.62 -11.10 -5.94
CA PHE A 148 -7.08 -9.77 -6.31
C PHE A 148 -5.96 -9.00 -7.01
N LYS A 149 -6.33 -7.96 -7.73
CA LYS A 149 -5.39 -7.06 -8.37
C LYS A 149 -4.99 -5.95 -7.41
N VAL A 150 -3.75 -5.54 -7.47
CA VAL A 150 -3.20 -4.50 -6.61
C VAL A 150 -2.36 -3.52 -7.41
N ARG A 151 -2.45 -2.25 -7.04
CA ARG A 151 -1.62 -1.20 -7.62
C ARG A 151 -1.05 -0.36 -6.48
N PRO A 152 0.23 -0.57 -6.11
CA PRO A 152 0.90 0.34 -5.17
C PRO A 152 1.28 1.63 -5.87
N ALA A 153 1.15 2.74 -5.16
CA ALA A 153 1.52 4.05 -5.65
C ALA A 153 2.05 4.90 -4.50
N LEU A 154 2.86 5.89 -4.81
CA LEU A 154 3.35 6.84 -3.81
C LEU A 154 3.26 8.27 -4.32
N VAL A 155 3.10 9.19 -3.38
CA VAL A 155 3.25 10.63 -3.61
C VAL A 155 4.44 11.11 -2.82
N ASN A 156 5.32 11.86 -3.46
CA ASN A 156 6.49 12.47 -2.84
C ASN A 156 6.31 13.98 -2.79
N ALA A 157 6.21 14.52 -1.59
CA ALA A 157 6.02 15.94 -1.34
C ALA A 157 7.31 16.53 -0.75
N ASP A 158 8.27 16.84 -1.61
CA ASP A 158 9.62 17.28 -1.22
C ASP A 158 9.77 18.81 -1.09
N GLY A 159 8.67 19.53 -0.96
CA GLY A 159 8.64 20.98 -0.95
C GLY A 159 8.35 21.61 -2.29
N SER A 160 8.47 20.85 -3.39
CA SER A 160 8.07 21.28 -4.73
C SER A 160 6.67 20.81 -5.12
N GLY A 161 6.01 20.09 -4.22
CA GLY A 161 4.70 19.51 -4.40
C GLY A 161 4.74 18.01 -4.71
N PRO A 162 3.58 17.38 -4.87
CA PRO A 162 3.52 15.96 -5.14
C PRO A 162 4.16 15.59 -6.48
N ILE A 163 5.00 14.57 -6.49
CA ILE A 163 5.57 14.02 -7.73
C ILE A 163 4.58 13.06 -8.39
N GLY A 164 3.65 12.51 -7.59
CA GLY A 164 2.56 11.69 -8.09
C GLY A 164 2.86 10.20 -8.12
N ASP A 165 2.04 9.52 -8.88
CA ASP A 165 2.03 8.07 -9.01
C ASP A 165 3.20 7.59 -9.86
N THR A 166 3.99 6.67 -9.33
CA THR A 166 5.17 6.14 -10.01
C THR A 166 4.91 4.85 -10.78
N LEU A 167 3.70 4.33 -10.77
CA LEU A 167 3.30 3.19 -11.58
C LEU A 167 3.09 3.61 -13.05
N THR A 168 4.17 3.75 -13.77
CA THR A 168 4.11 4.11 -15.19
C THR A 168 3.70 2.91 -16.05
N GLY A 169 2.93 3.17 -17.09
CA GLY A 169 2.51 2.16 -18.06
C GLY A 169 1.31 1.32 -17.61
N VAL A 170 0.82 1.50 -16.39
CA VAL A 170 -0.36 0.81 -15.90
C VAL A 170 -1.51 1.79 -15.81
N SER A 171 -2.55 1.56 -16.60
CA SER A 171 -3.73 2.42 -16.60
C SER A 171 -4.47 2.33 -15.27
N ALA A 172 -4.82 3.47 -14.70
CA ALA A 172 -5.67 3.55 -13.51
C ALA A 172 -7.07 2.97 -13.75
N PHE A 173 -7.48 2.84 -15.00
CA PHE A 173 -8.80 2.35 -15.36
C PHE A 173 -8.81 0.87 -15.79
N SER A 174 -7.65 0.27 -16.04
CA SER A 174 -7.54 -1.10 -16.51
C SER A 174 -6.92 -2.00 -15.45
N THR A 175 -7.75 -2.47 -14.52
CA THR A 175 -7.31 -3.32 -13.40
C THR A 175 -6.75 -4.66 -13.86
N ALA A 176 -7.12 -5.13 -15.07
CA ALA A 176 -6.63 -6.39 -15.61
C ALA A 176 -5.12 -6.44 -15.80
N LEU A 177 -4.48 -5.27 -15.97
CA LEU A 177 -3.02 -5.16 -16.17
C LEU A 177 -2.26 -4.97 -14.86
N TRP A 178 -2.94 -4.82 -13.76
CA TRP A 178 -2.30 -4.64 -12.45
C TRP A 178 -1.64 -5.95 -11.98
N PRO A 179 -0.61 -5.85 -11.13
CA PRO A 179 -0.10 -7.02 -10.42
C PRO A 179 -1.19 -7.76 -9.66
N GLU A 180 -1.00 -9.07 -9.48
CA GLU A 180 -1.95 -9.92 -8.79
C GLU A 180 -1.40 -10.41 -7.46
N ILE A 181 -2.20 -10.35 -6.42
CA ILE A 181 -1.92 -11.01 -5.14
C ILE A 181 -2.75 -12.29 -5.06
N VAL A 182 -2.07 -13.39 -4.80
CA VAL A 182 -2.69 -14.70 -4.58
C VAL A 182 -2.81 -14.94 -3.07
N LEU A 183 -4.02 -15.22 -2.62
CA LEU A 183 -4.31 -15.51 -1.22
C LEU A 183 -4.18 -17.03 -0.99
N ASP A 184 -3.05 -17.44 -0.40
CA ASP A 184 -2.75 -18.84 -0.14
C ASP A 184 -3.52 -19.40 1.06
#